data_691fdf51d7b33d6cc72249b03692c40e
#
_entry.id   691fdf51d7b33d6cc72249b03692c40e
#
_cell.length_a   1.000
_cell.length_b   1.000
_cell.length_c   1.000
_cell.angle_alpha   90.00
_cell.angle_beta   90.00
_cell.angle_gamma   90.00
#
_symmetry.space_group_name_H-M   'P 1'
#
loop_
_entity.id
_entity.type
_entity.pdbx_description
1 polymer ?
#
loop_
_entity_poly.entity_id
_entity_poly.type
_entity_poly.pdbx_seq_one_letter_code
_entity_poly.pdbx_strand_id
1 'polypeptide(L)'
;MKPTLFSFLLLFAIPVFAQKTDKQLQSKIEQAISGFQGEIGIYVKNLRTGKTVNIHADTIFPTASIVKVPIMTGIVYKMNKGELHYDSLFTYKDSLLYEGEDILGSFKSGEKIALKKLLMLMLTTSDNTASLWLQTIAGGGANINRILDSLGFKDTRVNSRVPGREAFRAIYQWGQTTPKEMGQLFEMIYNRKLFSSDLCDRMMRMLAKNYWDENEAISQIPPTIAVFSKNGCVNKTRNEAMIVNAPKNPYVFCIFTKNNKDISWTHENEAWTMARKVSKLLWGYFGTKP
;
A
#
# COMPACT_ATOMS: atom_id res chain seq x y z
N MET A 1 -49.37 -41.87 18.46
CA MET A 1 -47.91 -41.91 18.22
C MET A 1 -47.54 -40.69 17.36
N LYS A 2 -46.81 -39.72 17.93
CA LYS A 2 -46.34 -38.53 17.18
C LYS A 2 -44.94 -38.84 16.69
N PRO A 3 -44.60 -38.55 15.41
CA PRO A 3 -43.24 -38.74 14.92
C PRO A 3 -42.34 -37.60 15.41
N THR A 4 -41.21 -37.97 16.03
CA THR A 4 -40.15 -37.06 16.44
C THR A 4 -39.25 -36.81 15.23
N LEU A 5 -39.25 -35.57 14.75
CA LEU A 5 -38.38 -35.13 13.64
C LEU A 5 -36.96 -34.88 14.19
N PHE A 6 -36.02 -35.72 13.82
CA PHE A 6 -34.60 -35.55 14.13
C PHE A 6 -33.98 -34.60 13.07
N SER A 7 -33.72 -33.35 13.45
CA SER A 7 -33.04 -32.37 12.59
C SER A 7 -31.53 -32.65 12.62
N PHE A 8 -31.00 -33.16 11.54
CA PHE A 8 -29.56 -33.36 11.35
C PHE A 8 -28.90 -32.01 10.98
N LEU A 9 -28.18 -31.41 11.93
CA LEU A 9 -27.40 -30.19 11.69
C LEU A 9 -26.09 -30.60 10.99
N LEU A 10 -26.01 -30.41 9.67
CA LEU A 10 -24.75 -30.56 8.90
C LEU A 10 -23.83 -29.38 9.19
N LEU A 11 -22.83 -29.58 10.05
CA LEU A 11 -21.72 -28.69 10.28
C LEU A 11 -20.80 -28.74 9.03
N PHE A 12 -20.92 -27.75 8.14
CA PHE A 12 -19.94 -27.52 7.10
C PHE A 12 -18.64 -26.97 7.72
N ALA A 13 -17.65 -27.83 7.90
CA ALA A 13 -16.28 -27.41 8.21
C ALA A 13 -15.70 -26.69 6.99
N ILE A 14 -15.66 -25.36 7.02
CA ILE A 14 -14.94 -24.56 6.04
C ILE A 14 -13.44 -24.83 6.28
N PRO A 15 -12.70 -25.38 5.30
CA PRO A 15 -11.27 -25.59 5.46
C PRO A 15 -10.59 -24.23 5.57
N VAL A 16 -10.13 -23.88 6.76
CA VAL A 16 -9.22 -22.77 6.98
C VAL A 16 -7.87 -23.20 6.41
N PHE A 17 -7.56 -22.78 5.18
CA PHE A 17 -6.22 -22.96 4.61
C PHE A 17 -5.25 -22.11 5.44
N ALA A 18 -4.57 -22.75 6.39
CA ALA A 18 -3.48 -22.13 7.11
C ALA A 18 -2.43 -21.61 6.11
N GLN A 19 -2.12 -20.32 6.20
CA GLN A 19 -1.17 -19.66 5.31
C GLN A 19 0.21 -20.31 5.52
N LYS A 20 0.74 -20.96 4.47
CA LYS A 20 1.97 -21.76 4.57
C LYS A 20 3.19 -20.84 4.54
N THR A 21 3.92 -20.75 5.65
CA THR A 21 5.16 -19.97 5.75
C THR A 21 6.28 -20.58 4.90
N ASP A 22 6.99 -19.75 4.13
CA ASP A 22 8.24 -20.10 3.47
C ASP A 22 9.40 -19.92 4.47
N LYS A 23 9.64 -20.95 5.31
CA LYS A 23 10.62 -20.90 6.39
C LYS A 23 12.05 -20.63 5.88
N GLN A 24 12.41 -21.18 4.72
CA GLN A 24 13.74 -20.98 4.13
C GLN A 24 13.95 -19.54 3.71
N LEU A 25 12.97 -18.96 3.02
CA LEU A 25 13.03 -17.55 2.61
C LEU A 25 12.99 -16.63 3.83
N GLN A 26 12.15 -16.92 4.81
CA GLN A 26 12.05 -16.15 6.04
C GLN A 26 13.40 -16.07 6.77
N SER A 27 14.07 -17.21 6.99
CA SER A 27 15.38 -17.24 7.65
C SER A 27 16.44 -16.43 6.87
N LYS A 28 16.44 -16.48 5.53
CA LYS A 28 17.36 -15.66 4.71
C LYS A 28 17.10 -14.17 4.88
N ILE A 29 15.83 -13.75 4.97
CA ILE A 29 15.49 -12.35 5.16
C ILE A 29 15.84 -11.91 6.57
N GLU A 30 15.55 -12.72 7.61
CA GLU A 30 15.91 -12.44 9.00
C GLU A 30 17.43 -12.22 9.13
N GLN A 31 18.23 -13.06 8.49
CA GLN A 31 19.69 -12.89 8.44
C GLN A 31 20.08 -11.61 7.69
N ALA A 32 19.40 -11.29 6.59
CA ALA A 32 19.69 -10.11 5.79
C ALA A 32 19.44 -8.80 6.54
N ILE A 33 18.41 -8.75 7.41
CA ILE A 33 18.02 -7.56 8.17
C ILE A 33 18.66 -7.48 9.56
N SER A 34 19.46 -8.48 9.94
CA SER A 34 20.15 -8.51 11.24
C SER A 34 21.03 -7.27 11.39
N GLY A 35 20.96 -6.62 12.55
CA GLY A 35 21.74 -5.42 12.87
C GLY A 35 21.09 -4.09 12.42
N PHE A 36 19.91 -4.10 11.78
CA PHE A 36 19.21 -2.89 11.43
C PHE A 36 18.93 -2.00 12.66
N GLN A 37 19.25 -0.71 12.55
CA GLN A 37 19.15 0.25 13.66
C GLN A 37 17.80 0.98 13.63
N GLY A 38 16.72 0.24 13.91
CA GLY A 38 15.34 0.70 13.95
C GLY A 38 14.39 -0.47 14.17
N GLU A 39 13.11 -0.24 13.91
CA GLU A 39 12.09 -1.28 13.86
C GLU A 39 11.73 -1.57 12.40
N ILE A 40 11.66 -2.85 12.04
CA ILE A 40 11.37 -3.28 10.67
C ILE A 40 10.25 -4.32 10.67
N GLY A 41 9.32 -4.17 9.75
CA GLY A 41 8.26 -5.13 9.46
C GLY A 41 8.26 -5.51 7.99
N ILE A 42 8.15 -6.81 7.70
CA ILE A 42 8.18 -7.33 6.34
C ILE A 42 7.05 -8.33 6.13
N TYR A 43 6.34 -8.15 5.02
CA TYR A 43 5.39 -9.13 4.50
C TYR A 43 5.75 -9.47 3.05
N VAL A 44 5.88 -10.76 2.76
CA VAL A 44 6.06 -11.27 1.41
C VAL A 44 5.03 -12.35 1.14
N LYS A 45 4.43 -12.36 -0.04
CA LYS A 45 3.55 -13.43 -0.48
C LYS A 45 3.82 -13.80 -1.95
N ASN A 46 4.13 -15.05 -2.19
CA ASN A 46 4.13 -15.60 -3.55
C ASN A 46 2.68 -15.77 -4.00
N LEU A 47 2.27 -15.04 -5.04
CA LEU A 47 0.87 -14.99 -5.49
C LEU A 47 0.42 -16.26 -6.22
N ARG A 48 1.35 -17.09 -6.68
CA ARG A 48 1.05 -18.38 -7.31
C ARG A 48 0.85 -19.49 -6.29
N THR A 49 1.73 -19.58 -5.29
CA THR A 49 1.74 -20.68 -4.32
C THR A 49 1.04 -20.37 -3.02
N GLY A 50 0.78 -19.08 -2.74
CA GLY A 50 0.23 -18.59 -1.48
C GLY A 50 1.20 -18.63 -0.29
N LYS A 51 2.46 -19.08 -0.48
CA LYS A 51 3.46 -19.08 0.59
C LYS A 51 3.83 -17.67 1.01
N THR A 52 4.05 -17.47 2.32
CA THR A 52 4.33 -16.14 2.90
C THR A 52 5.59 -16.11 3.73
N VAL A 53 6.13 -14.89 3.90
CA VAL A 53 7.08 -14.53 4.95
C VAL A 53 6.43 -13.44 5.80
N ASN A 54 6.52 -13.58 7.12
CA ASN A 54 5.92 -12.66 8.08
C ASN A 54 6.96 -12.31 9.16
N ILE A 55 7.53 -11.11 9.07
CA ILE A 55 8.46 -10.58 10.08
C ILE A 55 7.83 -9.31 10.63
N HIS A 56 7.38 -9.32 11.88
CA HIS A 56 6.60 -8.23 12.48
C HIS A 56 5.48 -7.71 11.55
N ALA A 57 4.90 -8.63 10.73
CA ALA A 57 4.00 -8.28 9.65
C ALA A 57 2.63 -7.77 10.14
N ASP A 58 2.26 -8.02 11.38
CA ASP A 58 1.04 -7.53 12.06
C ASP A 58 1.33 -6.32 12.98
N THR A 59 2.58 -5.82 13.03
CA THR A 59 2.94 -4.60 13.78
C THR A 59 2.51 -3.36 13.01
N ILE A 60 1.98 -2.36 13.72
CA ILE A 60 1.55 -1.09 13.13
C ILE A 60 2.76 -0.18 12.87
N PHE A 61 2.84 0.35 11.65
CA PHE A 61 3.83 1.32 11.19
C PHE A 61 3.15 2.58 10.66
N PRO A 62 3.83 3.75 10.74
CA PRO A 62 3.42 4.95 9.99
C PRO A 62 3.49 4.65 8.49
N THR A 63 2.50 5.10 7.73
CA THR A 63 2.48 4.88 6.28
C THR A 63 3.37 5.84 5.51
N ALA A 64 3.62 7.04 6.05
CA ALA A 64 4.06 8.18 5.24
C ALA A 64 3.18 8.27 3.98
N SER A 65 3.76 8.48 2.78
CA SER A 65 3.01 8.61 1.52
C SER A 65 2.32 7.32 1.03
N ILE A 66 2.54 6.16 1.65
CA ILE A 66 1.75 4.95 1.33
C ILE A 66 0.27 5.13 1.70
N VAL A 67 -0.11 6.09 2.58
CA VAL A 67 -1.50 6.47 2.85
C VAL A 67 -2.28 6.84 1.58
N LYS A 68 -1.60 7.22 0.50
CA LYS A 68 -2.19 7.56 -0.79
C LYS A 68 -2.87 6.37 -1.47
N VAL A 69 -2.47 5.13 -1.12
CA VAL A 69 -3.15 3.90 -1.59
C VAL A 69 -4.54 3.75 -0.94
N PRO A 70 -4.73 3.86 0.38
CA PRO A 70 -6.05 4.01 1.00
C PRO A 70 -6.89 5.16 0.45
N ILE A 71 -6.29 6.32 0.18
CA ILE A 71 -7.02 7.46 -0.40
C ILE A 71 -7.51 7.11 -1.82
N MET A 72 -6.65 6.51 -2.66
CA MET A 72 -7.05 5.98 -3.97
C MET A 72 -8.20 4.97 -3.83
N THR A 73 -8.12 4.07 -2.86
CA THR A 73 -9.19 3.08 -2.58
C THR A 73 -10.52 3.76 -2.30
N GLY A 74 -10.52 4.84 -1.51
CA GLY A 74 -11.73 5.63 -1.23
C GLY A 74 -12.32 6.30 -2.49
N ILE A 75 -11.48 6.85 -3.35
CA ILE A 75 -11.91 7.43 -4.64
C ILE A 75 -12.48 6.35 -5.56
N VAL A 76 -11.76 5.23 -5.71
CA VAL A 76 -12.19 4.14 -6.59
C VAL A 76 -13.46 3.46 -6.08
N TYR A 77 -13.67 3.39 -4.77
CA TYR A 77 -14.94 2.96 -4.18
C TYR A 77 -16.11 3.84 -4.66
N LYS A 78 -15.97 5.17 -4.64
CA LYS A 78 -16.99 6.09 -5.15
C LYS A 78 -17.21 5.94 -6.67
N MET A 79 -16.13 5.68 -7.42
CA MET A 79 -16.25 5.36 -8.85
C MET A 79 -17.03 4.05 -9.06
N ASN A 80 -16.78 3.02 -8.24
CA ASN A 80 -17.50 1.75 -8.29
C ASN A 80 -19.00 1.88 -7.95
N LYS A 81 -19.35 2.93 -7.18
CA LYS A 81 -20.75 3.31 -6.89
C LYS A 81 -21.39 4.21 -7.94
N GLY A 82 -20.65 4.63 -8.97
CA GLY A 82 -21.13 5.58 -9.98
C GLY A 82 -21.21 7.03 -9.50
N GLU A 83 -20.70 7.35 -8.30
CA GLU A 83 -20.68 8.71 -7.73
C GLU A 83 -19.59 9.60 -8.35
N LEU A 84 -18.54 9.01 -8.90
CA LEU A 84 -17.43 9.66 -9.57
C LEU A 84 -17.10 8.97 -10.88
N HIS A 85 -16.62 9.76 -11.85
CA HIS A 85 -16.10 9.24 -13.10
C HIS A 85 -14.63 9.61 -13.27
N TYR A 86 -13.90 8.80 -14.02
CA TYR A 86 -12.47 8.98 -14.24
C TYR A 86 -12.12 10.33 -14.87
N ASP A 87 -13.05 10.89 -15.63
CA ASP A 87 -12.97 12.19 -16.30
C ASP A 87 -13.70 13.33 -15.56
N SER A 88 -14.24 13.08 -14.34
CA SER A 88 -14.85 14.14 -13.52
C SER A 88 -13.89 15.30 -13.34
N LEU A 89 -14.37 16.54 -13.56
CA LEU A 89 -13.58 17.75 -13.50
C LEU A 89 -13.73 18.43 -12.14
N PHE A 90 -12.62 18.86 -11.58
CA PHE A 90 -12.55 19.62 -10.32
C PHE A 90 -11.79 20.92 -10.54
N THR A 91 -12.24 22.01 -9.92
CA THR A 91 -11.60 23.31 -10.04
C THR A 91 -10.54 23.48 -8.96
N TYR A 92 -9.28 23.66 -9.37
CA TYR A 92 -8.18 23.96 -8.46
C TYR A 92 -8.34 25.37 -7.87
N LYS A 93 -7.96 25.51 -6.59
CA LYS A 93 -7.91 26.79 -5.86
C LYS A 93 -6.62 26.83 -5.04
N ASP A 94 -5.97 27.98 -4.98
CA ASP A 94 -4.73 28.15 -4.20
C ASP A 94 -4.89 27.81 -2.72
N SER A 95 -6.13 27.94 -2.18
CA SER A 95 -6.44 27.52 -0.80
C SER A 95 -6.29 26.00 -0.55
N LEU A 96 -6.13 25.20 -1.58
CA LEU A 96 -5.86 23.76 -1.49
C LEU A 96 -4.38 23.45 -1.32
N LEU A 97 -3.51 24.40 -1.61
CA LEU A 97 -2.06 24.22 -1.56
C LEU A 97 -1.62 23.69 -0.19
N TYR A 98 -0.78 22.67 -0.23
CA TYR A 98 -0.10 22.10 0.93
C TYR A 98 1.39 21.97 0.62
N GLU A 99 2.22 22.59 1.42
CA GLU A 99 3.67 22.61 1.24
C GLU A 99 4.30 21.21 1.26
N GLY A 100 5.40 21.04 0.54
CA GLY A 100 6.18 19.80 0.40
C GLY A 100 6.24 19.33 -1.04
N GLU A 101 6.27 18.01 -1.29
CA GLU A 101 6.19 17.45 -2.63
C GLU A 101 4.85 17.85 -3.24
N ASP A 102 4.90 18.80 -4.14
CA ASP A 102 3.74 19.43 -4.73
C ASP A 102 4.05 19.93 -6.15
N ILE A 103 3.41 19.30 -7.14
CA ILE A 103 3.39 19.77 -8.52
C ILE A 103 2.10 20.53 -8.79
N LEU A 104 1.01 20.13 -8.13
CA LEU A 104 -0.32 20.68 -8.32
C LEU A 104 -0.37 22.18 -7.99
N GLY A 105 0.42 22.66 -7.04
CA GLY A 105 0.53 24.08 -6.72
C GLY A 105 1.08 24.95 -7.83
N SER A 106 1.67 24.35 -8.87
CA SER A 106 2.11 25.06 -10.09
C SER A 106 0.96 25.34 -11.06
N PHE A 107 -0.24 24.76 -10.86
CA PHE A 107 -1.41 25.02 -11.69
C PHE A 107 -2.05 26.36 -11.32
N LYS A 108 -2.72 26.95 -12.29
CA LYS A 108 -3.38 28.25 -12.10
C LYS A 108 -4.69 28.09 -11.34
N SER A 109 -4.92 28.94 -10.34
CA SER A 109 -6.21 28.98 -9.62
C SER A 109 -7.37 29.18 -10.59
N GLY A 110 -8.42 28.38 -10.44
CA GLY A 110 -9.57 28.32 -11.36
C GLY A 110 -9.43 27.30 -12.48
N GLU A 111 -8.27 26.67 -12.66
CA GLU A 111 -8.05 25.64 -13.66
C GLU A 111 -8.85 24.37 -13.35
N LYS A 112 -9.46 23.78 -14.39
CA LYS A 112 -10.21 22.51 -14.27
C LYS A 112 -9.29 21.32 -14.52
N ILE A 113 -9.25 20.41 -13.56
CA ILE A 113 -8.38 19.24 -13.58
C ILE A 113 -9.24 17.98 -13.49
N ALA A 114 -8.98 17.01 -14.39
CA ALA A 114 -9.70 15.74 -14.37
C ALA A 114 -9.23 14.85 -13.20
N LEU A 115 -10.15 14.08 -12.60
CA LEU A 115 -9.87 13.15 -11.50
C LEU A 115 -8.67 12.25 -11.77
N LYS A 116 -8.57 11.69 -12.99
CA LYS A 116 -7.45 10.85 -13.41
C LYS A 116 -6.09 11.55 -13.29
N LYS A 117 -6.01 12.85 -13.57
CA LYS A 117 -4.77 13.62 -13.44
C LYS A 117 -4.40 13.86 -11.98
N LEU A 118 -5.40 14.14 -11.12
CA LEU A 118 -5.19 14.24 -9.67
C LEU A 118 -4.68 12.92 -9.07
N LEU A 119 -5.29 11.79 -9.47
CA LEU A 119 -4.84 10.46 -9.04
C LEU A 119 -3.41 10.17 -9.50
N MET A 120 -3.06 10.52 -10.74
CA MET A 120 -1.68 10.36 -11.25
C MET A 120 -0.69 11.19 -10.45
N LEU A 121 -0.96 12.48 -10.22
CA LEU A 121 -0.09 13.35 -9.42
C LEU A 121 0.10 12.75 -8.01
N MET A 122 -0.99 12.37 -7.34
CA MET A 122 -0.93 11.78 -6.00
C MET A 122 -0.06 10.53 -5.94
N LEU A 123 -0.16 9.62 -6.91
CA LEU A 123 0.49 8.32 -6.85
C LEU A 123 1.86 8.32 -7.50
N THR A 124 2.02 8.94 -8.67
CA THR A 124 3.27 8.91 -9.45
C THR A 124 4.32 9.85 -8.87
N THR A 125 3.95 11.10 -8.56
CA THR A 125 4.89 12.11 -8.00
C THR A 125 4.77 12.26 -6.49
N SER A 126 3.84 11.52 -5.89
CA SER A 126 3.56 11.62 -4.45
C SER A 126 3.04 13.00 -4.00
N ASP A 127 2.37 13.73 -4.86
CA ASP A 127 1.86 15.09 -4.62
C ASP A 127 0.97 15.17 -3.38
N ASN A 128 1.32 16.07 -2.45
CA ASN A 128 0.65 16.21 -1.17
C ASN A 128 -0.64 17.02 -1.27
N THR A 129 -0.66 18.05 -2.12
CA THR A 129 -1.88 18.85 -2.40
C THR A 129 -2.94 17.97 -3.06
N ALA A 130 -2.59 17.21 -4.08
CA ALA A 130 -3.48 16.25 -4.72
C ALA A 130 -4.00 15.21 -3.71
N SER A 131 -3.14 14.73 -2.82
CA SER A 131 -3.50 13.74 -1.79
C SER A 131 -4.59 14.26 -0.84
N LEU A 132 -4.41 15.45 -0.27
CA LEU A 132 -5.37 16.03 0.67
C LEU A 132 -6.67 16.44 -0.03
N TRP A 133 -6.59 16.89 -1.27
CA TRP A 133 -7.78 17.21 -2.06
C TRP A 133 -8.56 15.93 -2.40
N LEU A 134 -7.90 14.90 -2.87
CA LEU A 134 -8.53 13.60 -3.13
C LEU A 134 -9.10 12.96 -1.86
N GLN A 135 -8.44 13.11 -0.71
CA GLN A 135 -9.01 12.68 0.57
C GLN A 135 -10.35 13.38 0.84
N THR A 136 -10.44 14.69 0.58
CA THR A 136 -11.70 15.45 0.70
C THR A 136 -12.75 14.96 -0.29
N ILE A 137 -12.38 14.75 -1.57
CA ILE A 137 -13.28 14.24 -2.63
C ILE A 137 -13.79 12.82 -2.28
N ALA A 138 -12.97 11.99 -1.63
CA ALA A 138 -13.37 10.68 -1.13
C ALA A 138 -14.38 10.74 0.03
N GLY A 139 -14.72 11.93 0.52
CA GLY A 139 -15.61 12.13 1.67
C GLY A 139 -14.89 12.22 3.01
N GLY A 140 -13.60 12.56 2.98
CA GLY A 140 -12.73 12.69 4.15
C GLY A 140 -12.15 11.37 4.65
N GLY A 141 -11.15 11.46 5.53
CA GLY A 141 -10.45 10.29 6.04
C GLY A 141 -11.34 9.35 6.86
N ALA A 142 -12.36 9.88 7.56
CA ALA A 142 -13.32 9.05 8.29
C ALA A 142 -14.14 8.15 7.35
N ASN A 143 -14.54 8.67 6.16
CA ASN A 143 -15.22 7.86 5.15
C ASN A 143 -14.29 6.79 4.56
N ILE A 144 -13.05 7.15 4.27
CA ILE A 144 -12.04 6.18 3.79
C ILE A 144 -11.86 5.07 4.83
N ASN A 145 -11.76 5.40 6.11
CA ASN A 145 -11.62 4.42 7.18
C ASN A 145 -12.83 3.47 7.26
N ARG A 146 -14.07 3.98 7.10
CA ARG A 146 -15.27 3.11 7.02
C ARG A 146 -15.25 2.17 5.83
N ILE A 147 -14.72 2.63 4.68
CA ILE A 147 -14.55 1.78 3.49
C ILE A 147 -13.52 0.68 3.80
N LEU A 148 -12.38 1.02 4.42
CA LEU A 148 -11.37 0.05 4.84
C LEU A 148 -11.92 -0.98 5.81
N ASP A 149 -12.77 -0.56 6.78
CA ASP A 149 -13.48 -1.47 7.69
C ASP A 149 -14.36 -2.46 6.92
N SER A 150 -15.12 -1.98 5.93
CA SER A 150 -15.98 -2.82 5.10
C SER A 150 -15.22 -3.83 4.23
N LEU A 151 -13.94 -3.55 3.97
CA LEU A 151 -13.01 -4.43 3.25
C LEU A 151 -12.23 -5.36 4.20
N GLY A 152 -12.46 -5.27 5.52
CA GLY A 152 -11.85 -6.13 6.54
C GLY A 152 -10.50 -5.66 7.09
N PHE A 153 -10.04 -4.44 6.74
CA PHE A 153 -8.80 -3.86 7.26
C PHE A 153 -9.04 -3.22 8.63
N LYS A 154 -8.28 -3.63 9.64
CA LYS A 154 -8.44 -3.17 11.04
C LYS A 154 -7.42 -2.09 11.42
N ASP A 155 -6.20 -2.22 10.92
CA ASP A 155 -5.05 -1.41 11.31
C ASP A 155 -4.63 -0.37 10.26
N THR A 156 -5.07 -0.55 9.01
CA THR A 156 -4.84 0.42 7.94
C THR A 156 -5.82 1.58 8.06
N ARG A 157 -5.31 2.78 8.37
CA ARG A 157 -6.13 3.97 8.65
C ARG A 157 -5.50 5.24 8.09
N VAL A 158 -6.35 6.13 7.62
CA VAL A 158 -6.03 7.55 7.43
C VAL A 158 -6.18 8.24 8.78
N ASN A 159 -5.14 8.97 9.22
CA ASN A 159 -5.13 9.73 10.47
C ASN A 159 -5.23 11.24 10.23
N SER A 160 -4.75 11.71 9.09
CA SER A 160 -4.73 13.14 8.76
C SER A 160 -6.13 13.69 8.58
N ARG A 161 -6.42 14.82 9.24
CA ARG A 161 -7.72 15.51 9.16
C ARG A 161 -8.92 14.60 9.48
N VAL A 162 -8.77 13.71 10.45
CA VAL A 162 -9.82 12.81 10.92
C VAL A 162 -10.09 13.09 12.40
N PRO A 163 -11.26 13.61 12.76
CA PRO A 163 -11.63 13.82 14.15
C PRO A 163 -11.58 12.51 14.96
N GLY A 164 -11.05 12.60 16.20
CA GLY A 164 -10.87 11.46 17.10
C GLY A 164 -9.63 10.59 16.81
N ARG A 165 -8.78 11.01 15.84
CA ARG A 165 -7.52 10.31 15.55
C ARG A 165 -6.27 11.14 15.85
N GLU A 166 -6.39 12.19 16.64
CA GLU A 166 -5.29 13.12 16.97
C GLU A 166 -4.14 12.38 17.65
N ALA A 167 -4.42 11.50 18.62
CA ALA A 167 -3.41 10.69 19.30
C ALA A 167 -2.68 9.72 18.33
N PHE A 168 -3.43 9.08 17.42
CA PHE A 168 -2.82 8.24 16.39
C PHE A 168 -2.00 9.06 15.39
N ARG A 169 -2.47 10.26 15.04
CA ARG A 169 -1.71 11.17 14.18
C ARG A 169 -0.41 11.63 14.80
N ALA A 170 -0.38 11.85 16.13
CA ALA A 170 0.84 12.19 16.85
C ALA A 170 1.91 11.09 16.75
N ILE A 171 1.49 9.81 16.74
CA ILE A 171 2.37 8.64 16.68
C ILE A 171 2.70 8.24 15.23
N TYR A 172 1.66 8.11 14.39
CA TYR A 172 1.75 7.52 13.04
C TYR A 172 1.59 8.54 11.91
N GLN A 173 1.49 9.82 12.23
CA GLN A 173 1.38 10.95 11.29
C GLN A 173 0.15 10.82 10.36
N TRP A 174 0.33 10.84 9.04
CA TRP A 174 -0.74 10.89 8.04
C TRP A 174 -1.63 9.66 8.01
N GLY A 175 -1.07 8.51 8.33
CA GLY A 175 -1.77 7.23 8.34
C GLY A 175 -0.93 6.12 8.95
N GLN A 176 -1.59 5.02 9.20
CA GLN A 176 -1.01 3.81 9.77
C GLN A 176 -1.44 2.57 9.00
N THR A 177 -0.63 1.52 9.06
CA THR A 177 -0.92 0.21 8.47
C THR A 177 -0.03 -0.86 9.10
N THR A 178 -0.33 -2.13 8.81
CA THR A 178 0.63 -3.22 8.99
C THR A 178 1.19 -3.65 7.62
N PRO A 179 2.41 -4.18 7.55
CA PRO A 179 2.96 -4.73 6.30
C PRO A 179 2.02 -5.74 5.64
N LYS A 180 1.36 -6.58 6.43
CA LYS A 180 0.44 -7.60 5.97
C LYS A 180 -0.85 -7.03 5.39
N GLU A 181 -1.51 -6.09 6.08
CA GLU A 181 -2.72 -5.46 5.56
C GLU A 181 -2.46 -4.69 4.27
N MET A 182 -1.35 -3.94 4.20
CA MET A 182 -0.99 -3.25 2.97
C MET A 182 -0.72 -4.23 1.83
N GLY A 183 -0.02 -5.33 2.13
CA GLY A 183 0.22 -6.40 1.16
C GLY A 183 -1.07 -7.07 0.68
N GLN A 184 -2.03 -7.28 1.57
CA GLN A 184 -3.36 -7.80 1.22
C GLN A 184 -4.14 -6.84 0.33
N LEU A 185 -4.07 -5.53 0.59
CA LEU A 185 -4.70 -4.52 -0.26
C LEU A 185 -4.12 -4.54 -1.68
N PHE A 186 -2.80 -4.60 -1.82
CA PHE A 186 -2.14 -4.74 -3.11
C PHE A 186 -2.53 -6.06 -3.81
N GLU A 187 -2.60 -7.16 -3.07
CA GLU A 187 -3.05 -8.46 -3.60
C GLU A 187 -4.48 -8.40 -4.13
N MET A 188 -5.40 -7.75 -3.39
CA MET A 188 -6.79 -7.59 -3.82
C MET A 188 -6.89 -6.77 -5.12
N ILE A 189 -6.08 -5.72 -5.27
CA ILE A 189 -5.99 -4.92 -6.51
C ILE A 189 -5.48 -5.79 -7.66
N TYR A 190 -4.37 -6.47 -7.47
CA TYR A 190 -3.72 -7.30 -8.49
C TYR A 190 -4.61 -8.45 -8.98
N ASN A 191 -5.27 -9.13 -8.06
CA ASN A 191 -6.17 -10.24 -8.34
C ASN A 191 -7.56 -9.77 -8.82
N ARG A 192 -7.80 -8.46 -9.01
CA ARG A 192 -9.08 -7.85 -9.41
C ARG A 192 -10.23 -8.23 -8.48
N LYS A 193 -9.94 -8.29 -7.17
CA LYS A 193 -10.90 -8.67 -6.12
C LYS A 193 -11.37 -7.49 -5.26
N LEU A 194 -10.76 -6.31 -5.43
CA LEU A 194 -11.13 -5.15 -4.63
C LEU A 194 -12.40 -4.48 -5.14
N PHE A 195 -12.48 -4.30 -6.46
CA PHE A 195 -13.62 -3.70 -7.20
C PHE A 195 -13.78 -4.40 -8.55
N SER A 196 -14.44 -3.74 -9.54
CA SER A 196 -14.50 -4.28 -10.89
C SER A 196 -13.09 -4.45 -11.49
N SER A 197 -12.95 -5.37 -12.44
CA SER A 197 -11.67 -5.62 -13.13
C SER A 197 -11.08 -4.37 -13.76
N ASP A 198 -11.91 -3.55 -14.44
CA ASP A 198 -11.48 -2.28 -15.05
C ASP A 198 -10.94 -1.30 -14.01
N LEU A 199 -11.61 -1.16 -12.87
CA LEU A 199 -11.16 -0.26 -11.81
C LEU A 199 -9.85 -0.74 -11.17
N CYS A 200 -9.70 -2.04 -10.93
CA CYS A 200 -8.45 -2.60 -10.44
C CYS A 200 -7.30 -2.43 -11.45
N ASP A 201 -7.56 -2.61 -12.75
CA ASP A 201 -6.57 -2.37 -13.80
C ASP A 201 -6.13 -0.89 -13.86
N ARG A 202 -7.07 0.05 -13.65
CA ARG A 202 -6.74 1.48 -13.52
C ARG A 202 -5.88 1.76 -12.29
N MET A 203 -6.19 1.14 -11.14
CA MET A 203 -5.37 1.26 -9.93
C MET A 203 -3.95 0.73 -10.18
N MET A 204 -3.80 -0.42 -10.82
CA MET A 204 -2.47 -0.96 -11.16
C MET A 204 -1.70 -0.02 -12.10
N ARG A 205 -2.34 0.56 -13.12
CA ARG A 205 -1.66 1.53 -14.01
C ARG A 205 -1.13 2.74 -13.26
N MET A 206 -1.86 3.25 -12.25
CA MET A 206 -1.44 4.37 -11.43
C MET A 206 -0.29 4.00 -10.49
N LEU A 207 -0.18 2.73 -10.08
CA LEU A 207 0.90 2.20 -9.26
C LEU A 207 2.12 1.72 -10.07
N ALA A 208 2.01 1.65 -11.41
CA ALA A 208 3.06 1.11 -12.28
C ALA A 208 4.24 2.05 -12.53
N LYS A 209 4.16 3.29 -12.08
CA LYS A 209 5.23 4.28 -12.25
C LYS A 209 5.29 5.18 -11.02
N ASN A 210 6.44 5.21 -10.39
CA ASN A 210 6.74 6.06 -9.26
C ASN A 210 7.97 6.89 -9.58
N TYR A 211 7.91 8.19 -9.38
CA TYR A 211 9.02 9.10 -9.69
C TYR A 211 10.23 8.91 -8.76
N TRP A 212 9.99 8.48 -7.52
CA TRP A 212 10.99 8.40 -6.45
C TRP A 212 11.60 7.00 -6.27
N ASP A 213 11.75 6.24 -7.36
CA ASP A 213 12.13 4.82 -7.29
C ASP A 213 13.64 4.55 -7.18
N GLU A 214 14.49 5.58 -7.36
CA GLU A 214 15.95 5.40 -7.49
C GLU A 214 16.62 4.79 -6.25
N ASN A 215 16.16 5.18 -5.06
CA ASN A 215 16.70 4.72 -3.78
C ASN A 215 15.93 3.54 -3.17
N GLU A 216 14.82 3.17 -3.75
CA GLU A 216 13.85 2.25 -3.19
C GLU A 216 14.15 0.78 -3.59
N ALA A 217 13.42 -0.14 -2.98
CA ALA A 217 13.58 -1.57 -3.24
C ALA A 217 13.32 -1.95 -4.70
N ILE A 218 12.43 -1.24 -5.39
CA ILE A 218 12.11 -1.44 -6.81
C ILE A 218 13.35 -1.31 -7.71
N SER A 219 14.34 -0.50 -7.34
CA SER A 219 15.59 -0.33 -8.12
C SER A 219 16.37 -1.63 -8.34
N GLN A 220 16.08 -2.67 -7.56
CA GLN A 220 16.72 -3.99 -7.67
C GLN A 220 15.99 -4.95 -8.62
N ILE A 221 14.88 -4.52 -9.20
CA ILE A 221 14.09 -5.32 -10.15
C ILE A 221 14.47 -4.89 -11.58
N PRO A 222 14.69 -5.83 -12.51
CA PRO A 222 14.99 -5.46 -13.90
C PRO A 222 13.90 -4.58 -14.50
N PRO A 223 14.26 -3.52 -15.25
CA PRO A 223 13.31 -2.53 -15.76
C PRO A 223 12.30 -3.08 -16.78
N THR A 224 12.53 -4.30 -17.28
CA THR A 224 11.60 -5.02 -18.16
C THR A 224 10.47 -5.75 -17.42
N ILE A 225 10.53 -5.79 -16.08
CA ILE A 225 9.53 -6.43 -15.24
C ILE A 225 8.55 -5.37 -14.75
N ALA A 226 7.26 -5.61 -14.96
CA ALA A 226 6.23 -4.72 -14.43
C ALA A 226 6.20 -4.80 -12.90
N VAL A 227 6.30 -3.64 -12.26
CA VAL A 227 6.17 -3.47 -10.81
C VAL A 227 5.07 -2.46 -10.55
N PHE A 228 4.24 -2.73 -9.57
CA PHE A 228 3.18 -1.83 -9.09
C PHE A 228 3.53 -1.46 -7.65
N SER A 229 3.91 -0.21 -7.41
CA SER A 229 4.48 0.18 -6.12
C SER A 229 3.94 1.51 -5.59
N LYS A 230 4.08 1.69 -4.28
CA LYS A 230 4.06 2.99 -3.63
C LYS A 230 5.06 2.99 -2.48
N ASN A 231 5.91 3.99 -2.49
CA ASN A 231 6.83 4.29 -1.40
C ASN A 231 6.26 5.35 -0.44
N GLY A 232 6.91 5.48 0.72
CA GLY A 232 6.58 6.50 1.69
C GLY A 232 7.72 6.75 2.66
N CYS A 233 8.21 7.99 2.69
CA CYS A 233 9.37 8.39 3.47
C CYS A 233 9.05 9.63 4.30
N VAL A 234 9.39 9.61 5.57
CA VAL A 234 9.43 10.77 6.46
C VAL A 234 10.50 10.53 7.51
N ASN A 235 11.18 11.58 7.96
CA ASN A 235 12.17 11.55 9.04
C ASN A 235 12.76 10.17 9.40
N LYS A 236 12.13 9.44 10.36
CA LYS A 236 12.59 8.15 10.89
C LYS A 236 11.89 6.94 10.27
N THR A 237 11.34 7.09 9.06
CA THR A 237 10.51 6.07 8.40
C THR A 237 10.84 5.99 6.91
N ARG A 238 11.08 4.78 6.41
CA ARG A 238 11.27 4.46 5.00
C ARG A 238 10.47 3.19 4.69
N ASN A 239 9.51 3.31 3.81
CA ASN A 239 8.56 2.23 3.54
C ASN A 239 8.38 2.03 2.04
N GLU A 240 8.14 0.79 1.65
CA GLU A 240 7.70 0.48 0.29
C GLU A 240 6.75 -0.71 0.30
N ALA A 241 5.70 -0.62 -0.51
CA ALA A 241 4.77 -1.70 -0.79
C ALA A 241 4.69 -1.90 -2.30
N MET A 242 4.89 -3.14 -2.76
CA MET A 242 4.91 -3.42 -4.18
C MET A 242 4.39 -4.81 -4.55
N ILE A 243 3.97 -4.96 -5.79
CA ILE A 243 3.83 -6.23 -6.48
C ILE A 243 4.85 -6.28 -7.60
N VAL A 244 5.65 -7.32 -7.60
CA VAL A 244 6.56 -7.63 -8.69
C VAL A 244 5.92 -8.70 -9.57
N ASN A 245 5.62 -8.36 -10.82
CA ASN A 245 4.99 -9.28 -11.77
C ASN A 245 6.04 -10.18 -12.43
N ALA A 246 6.80 -10.91 -11.59
CA ALA A 246 7.78 -11.86 -12.08
C ALA A 246 7.08 -12.97 -12.91
N PRO A 247 7.61 -13.35 -14.10
CA PRO A 247 6.88 -14.18 -15.09
C PRO A 247 6.34 -15.51 -14.56
N LYS A 248 7.06 -16.13 -13.63
CA LYS A 248 6.67 -17.44 -13.09
C LYS A 248 6.19 -17.38 -11.63
N ASN A 249 6.68 -16.45 -10.87
CA ASN A 249 6.40 -16.33 -9.44
C ASN A 249 6.12 -14.86 -9.07
N PRO A 250 4.99 -14.27 -9.50
CA PRO A 250 4.63 -12.94 -9.07
C PRO A 250 4.48 -12.91 -7.54
N TYR A 251 4.91 -11.82 -6.92
CA TYR A 251 4.90 -11.71 -5.45
C TYR A 251 4.57 -10.31 -4.98
N VAL A 252 3.94 -10.25 -3.80
CA VAL A 252 3.81 -9.03 -3.00
C VAL A 252 5.05 -8.91 -2.12
N PHE A 253 5.57 -7.70 -2.00
CA PHE A 253 6.60 -7.34 -1.04
C PHE A 253 6.26 -6.02 -0.37
N CYS A 254 6.15 -6.03 0.95
CA CYS A 254 5.99 -4.85 1.78
C CYS A 254 7.11 -4.81 2.82
N ILE A 255 7.80 -3.67 2.88
CA ILE A 255 8.81 -3.38 3.90
C ILE A 255 8.46 -2.03 4.54
N PHE A 256 8.38 -2.03 5.86
CA PHE A 256 8.07 -0.86 6.66
C PHE A 256 9.10 -0.70 7.76
N THR A 257 9.55 0.52 7.98
CA THR A 257 10.47 0.85 9.06
C THR A 257 9.95 2.02 9.89
N LYS A 258 10.31 2.06 11.16
CA LYS A 258 10.08 3.19 12.06
C LYS A 258 11.19 3.29 13.09
N ASN A 259 11.29 4.43 13.74
CA ASN A 259 12.33 4.71 14.75
C ASN A 259 13.76 4.52 14.22
N ASN A 260 13.96 4.72 12.91
CA ASN A 260 15.26 4.60 12.28
C ASN A 260 16.28 5.55 12.94
N LYS A 261 17.48 5.04 13.22
CA LYS A 261 18.59 5.86 13.72
C LYS A 261 19.18 6.72 12.62
N ASP A 262 19.36 6.12 11.44
CA ASP A 262 19.80 6.85 10.27
C ASP A 262 18.59 7.60 9.64
N ILE A 263 18.66 8.92 9.69
CA ILE A 263 17.64 9.83 9.15
C ILE A 263 18.11 10.55 7.88
N SER A 264 19.25 10.17 7.33
CA SER A 264 19.80 10.77 6.12
C SER A 264 18.87 10.60 4.90
N TRP A 265 19.04 11.47 3.93
CA TRP A 265 18.33 11.41 2.65
C TRP A 265 19.28 11.06 1.50
N THR A 266 20.37 10.37 1.80
CA THR A 266 21.33 9.90 0.81
C THR A 266 21.01 8.48 0.35
N HIS A 267 21.56 8.07 -0.78
CA HIS A 267 21.41 6.71 -1.31
C HIS A 267 21.85 5.63 -0.31
N GLU A 268 22.79 5.94 0.55
CA GLU A 268 23.40 5.05 1.54
C GLU A 268 22.57 4.91 2.82
N ASN A 269 21.44 5.64 2.95
CA ASN A 269 20.56 5.50 4.11
C ASN A 269 20.33 4.04 4.45
N GLU A 270 20.50 3.68 5.73
CA GLU A 270 20.47 2.28 6.21
C GLU A 270 19.17 1.56 5.82
N ALA A 271 18.02 2.22 5.99
CA ALA A 271 16.72 1.60 5.70
C ALA A 271 16.51 1.38 4.19
N TRP A 272 16.94 2.32 3.34
CA TRP A 272 16.91 2.12 1.88
C TRP A 272 17.87 1.05 1.42
N THR A 273 19.08 1.03 1.97
CA THR A 273 20.06 -0.04 1.70
C THR A 273 19.52 -1.40 2.11
N MET A 274 18.83 -1.48 3.25
CA MET A 274 18.18 -2.70 3.71
C MET A 274 17.04 -3.11 2.78
N ALA A 275 16.19 -2.19 2.36
CA ALA A 275 15.10 -2.46 1.42
C ALA A 275 15.63 -3.01 0.09
N ARG A 276 16.68 -2.40 -0.48
CA ARG A 276 17.36 -2.89 -1.69
C ARG A 276 17.96 -4.29 -1.50
N LYS A 277 18.62 -4.55 -0.36
CA LYS A 277 19.21 -5.85 -0.04
C LYS A 277 18.16 -6.95 -0.02
N VAL A 278 17.03 -6.71 0.66
CA VAL A 278 15.91 -7.66 0.70
C VAL A 278 15.28 -7.83 -0.68
N SER A 279 15.05 -6.75 -1.42
CA SER A 279 14.49 -6.80 -2.77
C SER A 279 15.35 -7.63 -3.73
N LYS A 280 16.67 -7.42 -3.71
CA LYS A 280 17.62 -8.21 -4.51
C LYS A 280 17.57 -9.70 -4.15
N LEU A 281 17.45 -10.03 -2.86
CA LEU A 281 17.29 -11.41 -2.39
C LEU A 281 16.00 -12.02 -2.91
N LEU A 282 14.87 -11.27 -2.83
CA LEU A 282 13.57 -11.73 -3.32
C LEU A 282 13.58 -11.94 -4.83
N TRP A 283 14.20 -11.02 -5.59
CA TRP A 283 14.34 -11.19 -7.04
C TRP A 283 15.14 -12.44 -7.39
N GLY A 284 16.28 -12.67 -6.72
CA GLY A 284 17.06 -13.89 -6.88
C GLY A 284 16.30 -15.18 -6.51
N TYR A 285 15.34 -15.07 -5.58
CA TYR A 285 14.54 -16.20 -5.12
C TYR A 285 13.34 -16.51 -6.04
N PHE A 286 12.64 -15.49 -6.52
CA PHE A 286 11.41 -15.63 -7.31
C PHE A 286 11.59 -15.38 -8.81
N GLY A 287 12.44 -14.43 -9.18
CA GLY A 287 12.57 -13.95 -10.56
C GLY A 287 13.36 -14.89 -11.46
N THR A 288 14.31 -15.64 -10.90
CA THR A 288 15.25 -16.48 -11.66
C THR A 288 14.90 -17.98 -11.64
N LYS A 289 14.01 -18.42 -10.77
CA LYS A 289 13.60 -19.84 -10.71
C LYS A 289 12.63 -20.18 -11.83
N PRO A 290 12.85 -21.32 -12.51
CA PRO A 290 11.95 -21.84 -13.55
C PRO A 290 10.56 -22.17 -13.02
#